data_ee653201171dd35384fb602f85679068
#
_entry.id   ee653201171dd35384fb602f85679068
#
_cell.length_a   1.000
_cell.length_b   1.000
_cell.length_c   1.000
_cell.angle_alpha   90.00
_cell.angle_beta   90.00
_cell.angle_gamma   90.00
#
_symmetry.space_group_name_H-M   'P 1'
#
loop_
_entity.id
_entity.type
_entity.pdbx_description
1 polymer ?
#
loop_
_entity_poly.entity_id
_entity_poly.type
_entity_poly.pdbx_seq_one_letter_code
_entity_poly.pdbx_strand_id
1 'polypeptide(L)'
;MKGFVIDTKEWLSETARIFRHEMSLVFTDVGVILFFFFLPTAYPIVYSLIYNTEVTREMPVAVVDNSRTALSREFTRHADATEAIKVCGYPADLQEAKRWMAEKKCFGILEIPADYTRKLGRAEQPQVQFYCEMSLLLRYRTFSSSLADLQIATGAQLRQMTLDDLGMPATGETSTIGSVGFPLGDTQQGFASFIIPGIVVLILQQSMILGIVLLGGTRAEQRRRLKGSLPVTGDTMSPSAQIFGRALCYTILYIPLSIYILHYVLLFFHYPHQGELIDYILFILPMLLATAMLGQTMNIMATERESAFVIVVFTSVAFLFLSGLTWPRYAMGHFLTWLGDIVPATWGVEGFVRINSNGAPMALESKPWYWLWGLTLIYTATAYLVTRWQTRRG
;
A
#
# COMPACT_ATOMS: atom_id res chain seq x y z
N MET A 1 -18.25 -48.67 -12.88
CA MET A 1 -18.67 -47.40 -12.19
C MET A 1 -18.94 -47.72 -10.72
N LYS A 2 -17.86 -47.92 -9.93
CA LYS A 2 -18.00 -48.00 -8.45
C LYS A 2 -17.93 -46.57 -7.92
N GLY A 3 -18.97 -46.24 -7.15
CA GLY A 3 -19.36 -44.89 -6.79
C GLY A 3 -18.30 -44.09 -6.06
N PHE A 4 -18.31 -42.87 -6.44
CA PHE A 4 -17.60 -41.70 -5.88
C PHE A 4 -18.33 -41.22 -4.60
N VAL A 5 -18.58 -42.12 -3.66
CA VAL A 5 -18.95 -41.73 -2.31
C VAL A 5 -17.69 -41.89 -1.48
N ILE A 6 -16.87 -40.85 -1.44
CA ILE A 6 -15.81 -40.73 -0.44
C ILE A 6 -16.54 -40.77 0.90
N ASP A 7 -16.22 -41.78 1.76
CA ASP A 7 -16.73 -41.77 3.12
C ASP A 7 -16.27 -40.46 3.78
N THR A 8 -17.23 -39.65 4.19
CA THR A 8 -16.95 -38.32 4.78
C THR A 8 -16.02 -38.38 5.96
N LYS A 9 -16.07 -39.50 6.72
CA LYS A 9 -15.14 -39.75 7.85
C LYS A 9 -13.72 -40.00 7.35
N GLU A 10 -13.55 -40.76 6.29
CA GLU A 10 -12.24 -41.02 5.69
C GLU A 10 -11.64 -39.74 5.13
N TRP A 11 -12.42 -38.96 4.37
CA TRP A 11 -12.01 -37.66 3.84
C TRP A 11 -11.58 -36.67 4.94
N LEU A 12 -12.34 -36.56 6.03
CA LEU A 12 -11.99 -35.75 7.19
C LEU A 12 -10.69 -36.22 7.85
N SER A 13 -10.49 -37.52 7.97
CA SER A 13 -9.26 -38.09 8.55
C SER A 13 -8.04 -37.82 7.66
N GLU A 14 -8.17 -37.93 6.36
CA GLU A 14 -7.13 -37.57 5.39
C GLU A 14 -6.80 -36.07 5.47
N THR A 15 -7.81 -35.21 5.46
CA THR A 15 -7.66 -33.76 5.59
C THR A 15 -6.93 -33.39 6.89
N ALA A 16 -7.29 -34.01 8.01
CA ALA A 16 -6.63 -33.78 9.29
C ALA A 16 -5.17 -34.29 9.32
N ARG A 17 -4.86 -35.40 8.62
CA ARG A 17 -3.49 -35.88 8.45
C ARG A 17 -2.64 -34.93 7.62
N ILE A 18 -3.17 -34.46 6.49
CA ILE A 18 -2.48 -33.47 5.64
C ILE A 18 -2.24 -32.19 6.43
N PHE A 19 -3.24 -31.68 7.13
CA PHE A 19 -3.12 -30.49 7.97
C PHE A 19 -1.96 -30.61 8.97
N ARG A 20 -1.90 -31.73 9.75
CA ARG A 20 -0.83 -31.93 10.73
C ARG A 20 0.54 -32.06 10.06
N HIS A 21 0.60 -32.75 8.94
CA HIS A 21 1.84 -32.90 8.19
C HIS A 21 2.34 -31.55 7.65
N GLU A 22 1.47 -30.72 7.03
CA GLU A 22 1.82 -29.38 6.57
C GLU A 22 2.25 -28.47 7.74
N MET A 23 1.54 -28.53 8.86
CA MET A 23 1.91 -27.80 10.06
C MET A 23 3.33 -28.17 10.53
N SER A 24 3.67 -29.44 10.53
CA SER A 24 5.03 -29.89 10.86
C SER A 24 6.06 -29.39 9.86
N LEU A 25 5.77 -29.43 8.57
CA LEU A 25 6.70 -28.93 7.53
C LEU A 25 6.96 -27.43 7.64
N VAL A 26 5.92 -26.64 7.91
CA VAL A 26 6.06 -25.18 8.10
C VAL A 26 7.01 -24.86 9.25
N PHE A 27 6.94 -25.57 10.36
CA PHE A 27 7.78 -25.30 11.54
C PHE A 27 9.14 -26.01 11.52
N THR A 28 9.38 -26.93 10.61
CA THR A 28 10.71 -27.60 10.47
C THR A 28 11.57 -26.97 9.39
N ASP A 29 10.99 -26.26 8.43
CA ASP A 29 11.71 -25.64 7.34
C ASP A 29 12.06 -24.18 7.67
N VAL A 30 13.34 -23.92 7.94
CA VAL A 30 13.84 -22.58 8.30
C VAL A 30 13.50 -21.51 7.23
N GLY A 31 13.56 -21.86 5.94
CA GLY A 31 13.22 -20.93 4.86
C GLY A 31 11.73 -20.59 4.88
N VAL A 32 10.87 -21.60 5.14
CA VAL A 32 9.43 -21.37 5.28
C VAL A 32 9.14 -20.50 6.51
N ILE A 33 9.74 -20.77 7.66
CA ILE A 33 9.58 -19.94 8.86
C ILE A 33 9.97 -18.49 8.59
N LEU A 34 11.10 -18.27 7.90
CA LEU A 34 11.57 -16.93 7.56
C LEU A 34 10.55 -16.16 6.73
N PHE A 35 10.00 -16.79 5.69
CA PHE A 35 9.11 -16.11 4.74
C PHE A 35 7.64 -16.11 5.17
N PHE A 36 7.20 -17.11 5.96
CA PHE A 36 5.84 -17.16 6.48
C PHE A 36 5.61 -16.25 7.67
N PHE A 37 6.61 -16.11 8.55
CA PHE A 37 6.44 -15.39 9.82
C PHE A 37 7.34 -14.17 9.93
N PHE A 38 8.65 -14.33 9.73
CA PHE A 38 9.57 -13.22 9.97
C PHE A 38 9.37 -12.08 8.97
N LEU A 39 9.29 -12.39 7.67
CA LEU A 39 9.13 -11.39 6.63
C LEU A 39 7.85 -10.56 6.83
N PRO A 40 6.63 -11.16 6.89
CA PRO A 40 5.41 -10.37 7.05
C PRO A 40 5.30 -9.68 8.41
N THR A 41 6.04 -10.13 9.45
CA THR A 41 6.10 -9.45 10.74
C THR A 41 7.04 -8.25 10.71
N ALA A 42 8.21 -8.38 10.09
CA ALA A 42 9.25 -7.35 10.09
C ALA A 42 8.98 -6.24 9.06
N TYR A 43 8.50 -6.57 7.85
CA TYR A 43 8.32 -5.59 6.79
C TYR A 43 7.37 -4.44 7.15
N PRO A 44 6.18 -4.67 7.72
CA PRO A 44 5.27 -3.58 8.09
C PRO A 44 5.92 -2.62 9.10
N ILE A 45 6.70 -3.14 10.06
CA ILE A 45 7.43 -2.32 11.03
C ILE A 45 8.49 -1.48 10.33
N VAL A 46 9.32 -2.11 9.48
CA VAL A 46 10.39 -1.42 8.75
C VAL A 46 9.82 -0.33 7.83
N TYR A 47 8.76 -0.63 7.08
CA TYR A 47 8.09 0.37 6.25
C TYR A 47 7.53 1.52 7.08
N SER A 48 6.86 1.22 8.18
CA SER A 48 6.31 2.24 9.07
C SER A 48 7.40 3.12 9.69
N LEU A 49 8.55 2.56 10.07
CA LEU A 49 9.68 3.33 10.58
C LEU A 49 10.31 4.24 9.50
N ILE A 50 10.41 3.76 8.25
CA ILE A 50 10.94 4.55 7.13
C ILE A 50 10.05 5.76 6.82
N TYR A 51 8.74 5.57 6.85
CA TYR A 51 7.76 6.60 6.48
C TYR A 51 7.13 7.32 7.67
N ASN A 52 7.67 7.14 8.88
CA ASN A 52 7.12 7.68 10.14
C ASN A 52 6.97 9.20 10.16
N THR A 53 7.74 9.92 9.34
CA THR A 53 7.65 11.39 9.23
C THR A 53 6.38 11.85 8.48
N GLU A 54 5.62 10.94 7.88
CA GLU A 54 4.34 11.16 7.15
C GLU A 54 4.42 12.21 6.03
N VAL A 55 5.06 13.33 6.28
CA VAL A 55 5.23 14.46 5.35
C VAL A 55 6.71 14.79 5.17
N THR A 56 7.06 15.25 3.98
CA THR A 56 8.41 15.76 3.74
C THR A 56 8.53 17.11 4.44
N ARG A 57 9.35 17.19 5.47
CA ARG A 57 9.60 18.40 6.25
C ARG A 57 10.90 19.05 5.83
N GLU A 58 11.03 20.37 6.09
CA GLU A 58 12.26 21.12 5.91
C GLU A 58 12.91 20.92 4.52
N MET A 59 12.12 20.95 3.43
CA MET A 59 12.67 20.87 2.09
C MET A 59 13.55 22.10 1.80
N PRO A 60 14.85 21.91 1.42
CA PRO A 60 15.72 23.03 1.10
C PRO A 60 15.22 23.80 -0.12
N VAL A 61 14.91 25.08 0.08
CA VAL A 61 14.41 26.00 -0.95
C VAL A 61 15.33 27.20 -1.05
N ALA A 62 15.75 27.59 -2.26
CA ALA A 62 16.48 28.81 -2.53
C ALA A 62 15.51 29.95 -2.82
N VAL A 63 15.77 31.15 -2.30
CA VAL A 63 14.92 32.32 -2.52
C VAL A 63 15.65 33.36 -3.35
N VAL A 64 15.11 33.69 -4.52
CA VAL A 64 15.56 34.78 -5.37
C VAL A 64 14.66 35.96 -5.13
N ASP A 65 15.07 36.88 -4.25
CA ASP A 65 14.30 38.09 -3.92
C ASP A 65 14.76 39.27 -4.78
N ASN A 66 14.06 39.50 -5.87
CA ASN A 66 14.30 40.65 -6.79
C ASN A 66 13.68 41.96 -6.25
N SER A 67 12.75 41.90 -5.29
CA SER A 67 12.09 43.06 -4.68
C SER A 67 12.93 43.72 -3.58
N ARG A 68 13.63 42.91 -2.75
CA ARG A 68 14.52 43.33 -1.64
C ARG A 68 13.87 44.32 -0.65
N THR A 69 12.58 44.18 -0.44
CA THR A 69 11.80 45.06 0.45
C THR A 69 11.52 44.42 1.82
N ALA A 70 10.90 45.15 2.73
CA ALA A 70 10.46 44.62 4.02
C ALA A 70 9.38 43.54 3.82
N LEU A 71 8.41 43.78 2.89
CA LEU A 71 7.32 42.84 2.62
C LEU A 71 7.80 41.57 1.96
N SER A 72 8.79 41.62 1.04
CA SER A 72 9.34 40.39 0.46
C SER A 72 10.12 39.57 1.48
N ARG A 73 10.83 40.20 2.39
CA ARG A 73 11.51 39.52 3.49
C ARG A 73 10.53 38.90 4.49
N GLU A 74 9.40 39.56 4.74
CA GLU A 74 8.34 39.03 5.59
C GLU A 74 7.70 37.78 4.96
N PHE A 75 7.37 37.83 3.66
CA PHE A 75 6.88 36.69 2.93
C PHE A 75 7.86 35.50 2.98
N THR A 76 9.15 35.77 2.79
CA THR A 76 10.20 34.74 2.88
C THR A 76 10.29 34.14 4.30
N ARG A 77 10.17 34.95 5.35
CA ARG A 77 10.15 34.44 6.74
C ARG A 77 8.92 33.57 7.02
N HIS A 78 7.76 33.96 6.48
CA HIS A 78 6.56 33.13 6.59
C HIS A 78 6.72 31.81 5.82
N ALA A 79 7.36 31.82 4.63
CA ALA A 79 7.68 30.61 3.91
C ALA A 79 8.62 29.68 4.70
N ASP A 80 9.67 30.23 5.29
CA ASP A 80 10.64 29.49 6.12
C ASP A 80 10.02 28.97 7.43
N ALA A 81 8.98 29.64 7.92
CA ALA A 81 8.23 29.21 9.12
C ALA A 81 7.23 28.08 8.84
N THR A 82 7.00 27.71 7.58
CA THR A 82 6.16 26.56 7.25
C THR A 82 6.90 25.23 7.54
N GLU A 83 6.18 24.21 7.95
CA GLU A 83 6.77 22.90 8.26
C GLU A 83 7.50 22.26 7.08
N ALA A 84 7.07 22.56 5.85
CA ALA A 84 7.54 21.92 4.63
C ALA A 84 8.75 22.58 3.98
N ILE A 85 8.98 23.90 4.24
CA ILE A 85 9.97 24.70 3.55
C ILE A 85 11.07 25.12 4.51
N LYS A 86 12.33 24.96 4.08
CA LYS A 86 13.49 25.50 4.76
C LYS A 86 14.31 26.35 3.79
N VAL A 87 14.42 27.64 4.03
CA VAL A 87 15.22 28.51 3.21
C VAL A 87 16.71 28.20 3.39
N CYS A 88 17.33 27.64 2.37
CA CYS A 88 18.75 27.25 2.41
C CYS A 88 19.71 28.37 1.96
N GLY A 89 19.20 29.45 1.36
CA GLY A 89 20.00 30.58 0.96
C GLY A 89 19.34 31.48 -0.09
N TYR A 90 20.06 32.57 -0.41
CA TYR A 90 19.60 33.64 -1.28
C TYR A 90 20.57 33.78 -2.47
N PRO A 91 20.43 32.98 -3.54
CA PRO A 91 21.22 33.16 -4.75
C PRO A 91 20.95 34.52 -5.38
N ALA A 92 21.93 35.07 -6.10
CA ALA A 92 21.86 36.39 -6.67
C ALA A 92 20.83 36.48 -7.81
N ASP A 93 20.67 35.42 -8.55
CA ASP A 93 19.75 35.34 -9.68
C ASP A 93 19.16 33.91 -9.86
N LEU A 94 18.19 33.82 -10.77
CA LEU A 94 17.54 32.54 -11.09
C LEU A 94 18.51 31.51 -11.71
N GLN A 95 19.55 31.95 -12.41
CA GLN A 95 20.52 31.03 -13.03
C GLN A 95 21.42 30.39 -11.97
N GLU A 96 21.83 31.16 -10.98
CA GLU A 96 22.55 30.62 -9.83
C GLU A 96 21.66 29.66 -9.01
N ALA A 97 20.41 30.03 -8.77
CA ALA A 97 19.44 29.16 -8.10
C ALA A 97 19.25 27.81 -8.84
N LYS A 98 19.15 27.84 -10.16
CA LYS A 98 19.08 26.63 -10.99
C LYS A 98 20.36 25.78 -10.92
N ARG A 99 21.53 26.40 -10.79
CA ARG A 99 22.78 25.67 -10.54
C ARG A 99 22.75 24.97 -9.17
N TRP A 100 22.30 25.68 -8.13
CA TRP A 100 22.12 25.07 -6.81
C TRP A 100 21.16 23.88 -6.84
N MET A 101 20.10 23.95 -7.63
CA MET A 101 19.19 22.82 -7.82
C MET A 101 19.88 21.66 -8.56
N ALA A 102 20.65 21.92 -9.62
CA ALA A 102 21.42 20.90 -10.32
C ALA A 102 22.48 20.25 -9.43
N GLU A 103 23.08 21.01 -8.52
CA GLU A 103 24.05 20.54 -7.51
C GLU A 103 23.39 19.86 -6.30
N LYS A 104 22.05 19.76 -6.29
CA LYS A 104 21.23 19.19 -5.19
C LYS A 104 21.38 19.93 -3.85
N LYS A 105 21.76 21.21 -3.87
CA LYS A 105 21.79 22.07 -2.70
C LYS A 105 20.38 22.52 -2.28
N CYS A 106 19.48 22.65 -3.24
CA CYS A 106 18.06 22.92 -3.03
C CYS A 106 17.21 22.06 -3.97
N PHE A 107 15.94 21.88 -3.60
CA PHE A 107 14.97 21.13 -4.41
C PHE A 107 13.79 22.00 -4.87
N GLY A 108 13.74 23.24 -4.38
CA GLY A 108 12.79 24.26 -4.79
C GLY A 108 13.44 25.61 -4.92
N ILE A 109 12.89 26.47 -5.77
CA ILE A 109 13.28 27.87 -5.91
C ILE A 109 12.02 28.70 -5.80
N LEU A 110 12.05 29.74 -4.99
CA LEU A 110 11.02 30.74 -4.84
C LEU A 110 11.53 32.05 -5.40
N GLU A 111 10.92 32.55 -6.47
CA GLU A 111 11.29 33.82 -7.10
C GLU A 111 10.26 34.88 -6.82
N ILE A 112 10.67 35.93 -6.09
CA ILE A 112 9.85 37.12 -5.78
C ILE A 112 10.19 38.20 -6.78
N PRO A 113 9.22 38.68 -7.59
CA PRO A 113 9.50 39.66 -8.64
C PRO A 113 9.81 41.05 -8.06
N ALA A 114 10.54 41.86 -8.81
CA ALA A 114 10.94 43.20 -8.41
C ALA A 114 9.75 44.16 -8.17
N ASP A 115 8.62 43.92 -8.80
CA ASP A 115 7.40 44.71 -8.68
C ASP A 115 6.46 44.24 -7.54
N TYR A 116 6.87 43.26 -6.75
CA TYR A 116 6.07 42.64 -5.71
C TYR A 116 5.41 43.66 -4.77
N THR A 117 6.20 44.50 -4.10
CA THR A 117 5.70 45.51 -3.16
C THR A 117 4.90 46.60 -3.85
N ARG A 118 5.31 47.02 -5.05
CA ARG A 118 4.60 48.05 -5.82
C ARG A 118 3.18 47.59 -6.19
N LYS A 119 3.04 46.33 -6.62
CA LYS A 119 1.72 45.75 -6.92
C LYS A 119 0.86 45.64 -5.70
N LEU A 120 1.42 45.15 -4.59
CA LEU A 120 0.70 45.08 -3.31
C LEU A 120 0.18 46.46 -2.88
N GLY A 121 1.01 47.51 -2.95
CA GLY A 121 0.61 48.87 -2.61
C GLY A 121 -0.46 49.48 -3.51
N ARG A 122 -0.69 48.89 -4.71
CA ARG A 122 -1.76 49.29 -5.64
C ARG A 122 -2.99 48.38 -5.54
N ALA A 123 -3.04 47.45 -4.59
CA ALA A 123 -4.03 46.39 -4.50
C ALA A 123 -4.09 45.52 -5.78
N GLU A 124 -2.98 45.43 -6.52
CA GLU A 124 -2.80 44.53 -7.64
C GLU A 124 -2.23 43.19 -7.13
N GLN A 125 -2.52 42.08 -7.79
CA GLN A 125 -2.03 40.77 -7.41
C GLN A 125 -0.61 40.51 -7.95
N PRO A 126 0.45 40.46 -7.13
CA PRO A 126 1.78 40.08 -7.58
C PRO A 126 1.83 38.57 -7.87
N GLN A 127 2.63 38.17 -8.86
CA GLN A 127 2.85 36.78 -9.19
C GLN A 127 4.21 36.35 -8.64
N VAL A 128 4.21 35.55 -7.60
CA VAL A 128 5.40 34.85 -7.09
C VAL A 128 5.56 33.57 -7.88
N GLN A 129 6.75 33.35 -8.43
CA GLN A 129 7.03 32.14 -9.20
C GLN A 129 7.75 31.11 -8.35
N PHE A 130 7.38 29.84 -8.52
CA PHE A 130 8.10 28.75 -7.88
C PHE A 130 8.54 27.71 -8.91
N TYR A 131 9.73 27.18 -8.68
CA TYR A 131 10.29 26.10 -9.47
C TYR A 131 10.60 24.94 -8.53
N CYS A 132 10.23 23.73 -8.89
CA CYS A 132 10.46 22.55 -8.07
C CYS A 132 11.06 21.43 -8.92
N GLU A 133 12.00 20.72 -8.36
CA GLU A 133 12.52 19.50 -8.94
C GLU A 133 11.43 18.41 -8.96
N MET A 134 11.07 17.94 -10.16
CA MET A 134 9.99 16.96 -10.37
C MET A 134 10.45 15.50 -10.32
N SER A 135 11.70 15.23 -9.94
CA SER A 135 12.19 13.84 -9.82
C SER A 135 11.45 13.05 -8.75
N LEU A 136 10.87 13.71 -7.77
CA LEU A 136 10.05 13.12 -6.73
C LEU A 136 8.74 13.89 -6.57
N LEU A 137 7.63 13.30 -7.04
CA LEU A 137 6.30 13.92 -7.02
C LEU A 137 5.85 14.37 -5.62
N LEU A 138 6.26 13.64 -4.58
CA LEU A 138 5.96 14.00 -3.19
C LEU A 138 6.51 15.37 -2.81
N ARG A 139 7.74 15.71 -3.23
CA ARG A 139 8.35 17.04 -2.98
C ARG A 139 7.54 18.14 -3.63
N TYR A 140 7.17 17.96 -4.89
CA TYR A 140 6.34 18.95 -5.61
C TYR A 140 4.99 19.16 -4.93
N ARG A 141 4.30 18.08 -4.56
CA ARG A 141 3.01 18.17 -3.87
C ARG A 141 3.12 18.92 -2.56
N THR A 142 4.09 18.57 -1.70
CA THR A 142 4.30 19.22 -0.40
C THR A 142 4.65 20.69 -0.56
N PHE A 143 5.56 21.03 -1.49
CA PHE A 143 5.95 22.41 -1.74
C PHE A 143 4.79 23.25 -2.29
N SER A 144 4.07 22.72 -3.28
CA SER A 144 2.93 23.41 -3.88
C SER A 144 1.78 23.64 -2.90
N SER A 145 1.44 22.64 -2.05
CA SER A 145 0.39 22.82 -1.04
C SER A 145 0.79 23.85 0.02
N SER A 146 2.03 23.80 0.53
CA SER A 146 2.50 24.76 1.54
C SER A 146 2.56 26.19 1.00
N LEU A 147 2.95 26.36 -0.27
CA LEU A 147 2.90 27.70 -0.89
C LEU A 147 1.46 28.19 -1.11
N ALA A 148 0.54 27.32 -1.46
CA ALA A 148 -0.88 27.68 -1.58
C ALA A 148 -1.45 28.13 -0.25
N ASP A 149 -1.18 27.40 0.84
CA ASP A 149 -1.60 27.78 2.18
C ASP A 149 -0.98 29.11 2.64
N LEU A 150 0.31 29.30 2.36
CA LEU A 150 1.01 30.56 2.62
C LEU A 150 0.41 31.73 1.85
N GLN A 151 0.07 31.54 0.57
CA GLN A 151 -0.56 32.58 -0.25
C GLN A 151 -1.93 32.97 0.28
N ILE A 152 -2.73 32.00 0.71
CA ILE A 152 -4.05 32.25 1.31
C ILE A 152 -3.89 33.03 2.62
N ALA A 153 -3.00 32.59 3.52
CA ALA A 153 -2.76 33.25 4.80
C ALA A 153 -2.23 34.68 4.65
N THR A 154 -1.23 34.87 3.76
CA THR A 154 -0.65 36.21 3.49
C THR A 154 -1.67 37.12 2.82
N GLY A 155 -2.48 36.60 1.89
CA GLY A 155 -3.54 37.36 1.24
C GLY A 155 -4.62 37.82 2.21
N ALA A 156 -5.02 36.98 3.17
CA ALA A 156 -5.96 37.33 4.22
C ALA A 156 -5.41 38.42 5.15
N GLN A 157 -4.14 38.30 5.55
CA GLN A 157 -3.47 39.27 6.41
C GLN A 157 -3.34 40.66 5.74
N LEU A 158 -2.89 40.70 4.49
CA LEU A 158 -2.76 41.94 3.70
C LEU A 158 -4.11 42.64 3.52
N ARG A 159 -5.15 41.88 3.28
CA ARG A 159 -6.51 42.39 3.14
C ARG A 159 -7.02 42.97 4.44
N GLN A 160 -6.79 42.32 5.59
CA GLN A 160 -7.16 42.85 6.90
C GLN A 160 -6.46 44.18 7.16
N MET A 161 -5.16 44.28 6.90
CA MET A 161 -4.40 45.53 7.00
C MET A 161 -4.99 46.66 6.14
N THR A 162 -5.37 46.36 4.89
CA THR A 162 -5.98 47.33 3.99
C THR A 162 -7.35 47.81 4.46
N LEU A 163 -8.16 46.92 5.03
CA LEU A 163 -9.47 47.27 5.59
C LEU A 163 -9.33 48.13 6.86
N ASP A 164 -8.36 47.80 7.72
CA ASP A 164 -8.05 48.57 8.94
C ASP A 164 -7.57 50.00 8.59
N ASP A 165 -6.72 50.14 7.55
CA ASP A 165 -6.25 51.43 7.07
C ASP A 165 -7.39 52.27 6.45
N LEU A 166 -8.42 51.67 5.90
CA LEU A 166 -9.61 52.31 5.36
C LEU A 166 -10.69 52.60 6.44
N GLY A 167 -10.44 52.18 7.69
CA GLY A 167 -11.42 52.32 8.78
C GLY A 167 -12.67 51.48 8.60
N MET A 168 -12.62 50.45 7.73
CA MET A 168 -13.72 49.56 7.47
C MET A 168 -13.62 48.36 8.43
N PRO A 169 -14.69 48.04 9.19
CA PRO A 169 -14.63 46.87 10.04
C PRO A 169 -14.46 45.62 9.15
N ALA A 170 -13.54 44.74 9.56
CA ALA A 170 -13.38 43.41 8.92
C ALA A 170 -14.62 42.54 9.21
N THR A 171 -15.75 42.92 8.60
CA THR A 171 -17.01 42.19 8.73
C THR A 171 -17.09 41.12 7.67
N GLY A 172 -16.86 39.89 8.10
CA GLY A 172 -17.21 38.71 7.34
C GLY A 172 -16.10 38.11 6.46
N GLU A 173 -16.23 36.84 6.20
CA GLU A 173 -15.43 36.10 5.23
C GLU A 173 -15.54 36.79 3.85
N THR A 174 -14.45 37.39 3.43
CA THR A 174 -14.41 38.22 2.24
C THR A 174 -14.16 37.42 0.94
N SER A 175 -14.19 36.12 1.03
CA SER A 175 -14.19 35.23 -0.12
C SER A 175 -15.63 34.94 -0.57
N THR A 176 -15.98 35.30 -1.79
CA THR A 176 -17.30 35.04 -2.37
C THR A 176 -17.61 33.53 -2.41
N ILE A 177 -16.59 32.70 -2.44
CA ILE A 177 -16.67 31.24 -2.33
C ILE A 177 -15.52 30.79 -1.45
N GLY A 178 -15.84 30.37 -0.22
CA GLY A 178 -14.88 29.72 0.69
C GLY A 178 -14.88 28.21 0.44
N SER A 179 -13.71 27.58 0.41
CA SER A 179 -13.63 26.12 0.45
C SER A 179 -13.06 25.69 1.79
N VAL A 180 -13.78 24.83 2.48
CA VAL A 180 -13.31 24.18 3.71
C VAL A 180 -13.19 22.70 3.42
N GLY A 181 -11.96 22.18 3.45
CA GLY A 181 -11.70 20.77 3.25
C GLY A 181 -11.90 19.98 4.55
N PHE A 182 -12.81 19.02 4.54
CA PHE A 182 -12.95 18.06 5.63
C PHE A 182 -12.39 16.71 5.17
N PRO A 183 -11.20 16.29 5.61
CA PRO A 183 -10.69 14.97 5.29
C PRO A 183 -11.57 13.92 5.99
N LEU A 184 -12.18 13.05 5.19
CA LEU A 184 -12.93 11.91 5.69
C LEU A 184 -11.99 10.70 5.77
N GLY A 185 -11.93 10.07 6.93
CA GLY A 185 -11.12 8.89 7.17
C GLY A 185 -9.71 9.20 7.62
N ASP A 186 -8.79 9.46 6.71
CA ASP A 186 -7.41 9.81 7.05
C ASP A 186 -7.27 11.32 7.34
N THR A 187 -7.22 11.66 8.62
CA THR A 187 -7.04 13.05 9.08
C THR A 187 -5.58 13.50 9.01
N GLN A 188 -4.61 12.59 8.94
CA GLN A 188 -3.19 12.92 8.88
C GLN A 188 -2.76 13.33 7.47
N GLN A 189 -3.49 12.85 6.44
CA GLN A 189 -3.20 13.09 5.02
C GLN A 189 -1.74 12.78 4.63
N GLY A 190 -1.10 11.90 5.40
CA GLY A 190 0.30 11.54 5.24
C GLY A 190 0.52 10.50 4.11
N PHE A 191 1.78 10.33 3.74
CA PHE A 191 2.13 9.31 2.74
C PHE A 191 2.04 7.90 3.33
N ALA A 192 2.51 7.70 4.57
CA ALA A 192 2.47 6.40 5.22
C ALA A 192 1.03 5.99 5.55
N SER A 193 0.24 6.89 6.13
CA SER A 193 -1.17 6.64 6.45
C SER A 193 -2.00 6.26 5.22
N PHE A 194 -1.63 6.77 4.04
CA PHE A 194 -2.24 6.38 2.76
C PHE A 194 -1.76 5.01 2.25
N ILE A 195 -0.44 4.77 2.23
CA ILE A 195 0.15 3.63 1.51
C ILE A 195 0.24 2.36 2.36
N ILE A 196 0.53 2.48 3.66
CA ILE A 196 0.80 1.33 4.53
C ILE A 196 -0.40 0.39 4.66
N PRO A 197 -1.64 0.87 4.90
CA PRO A 197 -2.80 -0.03 5.00
C PRO A 197 -2.99 -0.92 3.77
N GLY A 198 -2.69 -0.41 2.58
CA GLY A 198 -2.78 -1.19 1.34
C GLY A 198 -1.59 -2.14 1.13
N ILE A 199 -0.37 -1.69 1.40
CA ILE A 199 0.85 -2.51 1.22
C ILE A 199 0.84 -3.73 2.15
N VAL A 200 0.38 -3.61 3.39
CA VAL A 200 0.39 -4.73 4.35
C VAL A 200 -0.49 -5.89 3.89
N VAL A 201 -1.58 -5.60 3.19
CA VAL A 201 -2.44 -6.62 2.57
C VAL A 201 -1.69 -7.37 1.46
N LEU A 202 -0.92 -6.66 0.63
CA LEU A 202 -0.05 -7.26 -0.39
C LEU A 202 1.06 -8.12 0.23
N ILE A 203 1.69 -7.64 1.31
CA ILE A 203 2.72 -8.38 2.04
C ILE A 203 2.15 -9.71 2.57
N LEU A 204 0.95 -9.70 3.16
CA LEU A 204 0.26 -10.91 3.62
C LEU A 204 0.06 -11.91 2.46
N GLN A 205 -0.45 -11.45 1.33
CA GLN A 205 -0.64 -12.33 0.17
C GLN A 205 0.68 -12.89 -0.34
N GLN A 206 1.69 -12.05 -0.55
CA GLN A 206 2.95 -12.47 -1.18
C GLN A 206 3.77 -13.38 -0.27
N SER A 207 3.83 -13.12 1.02
CA SER A 207 4.51 -13.99 1.97
C SER A 207 3.86 -15.36 2.06
N MET A 208 2.53 -15.42 2.05
CA MET A 208 1.78 -16.67 2.05
C MET A 208 2.02 -17.47 0.76
N ILE A 209 1.94 -16.84 -0.40
CA ILE A 209 2.24 -17.48 -1.71
C ILE A 209 3.67 -18.01 -1.71
N LEU A 210 4.64 -17.20 -1.27
CA LEU A 210 6.05 -17.60 -1.25
C LEU A 210 6.28 -18.88 -0.45
N GLY A 211 5.75 -18.96 0.76
CA GLY A 211 5.90 -20.16 1.58
C GLY A 211 5.18 -21.37 1.01
N ILE A 212 3.98 -21.20 0.44
CA ILE A 212 3.24 -22.30 -0.21
C ILE A 212 4.02 -22.84 -1.41
N VAL A 213 4.56 -21.95 -2.24
CA VAL A 213 5.31 -22.35 -3.45
C VAL A 213 6.68 -22.94 -3.09
N LEU A 214 7.34 -22.46 -2.01
CA LEU A 214 8.56 -23.09 -1.46
C LEU A 214 8.30 -24.55 -1.07
N LEU A 215 7.25 -24.81 -0.30
CA LEU A 215 6.86 -26.18 0.06
C LEU A 215 6.44 -27.00 -1.16
N GLY A 216 5.82 -26.36 -2.14
CA GLY A 216 5.50 -26.98 -3.44
C GLY A 216 6.74 -27.43 -4.20
N GLY A 217 7.75 -26.58 -4.31
CA GLY A 217 9.04 -26.86 -4.93
C GLY A 217 9.78 -28.00 -4.20
N THR A 218 9.83 -27.96 -2.88
CA THR A 218 10.42 -29.05 -2.07
C THR A 218 9.75 -30.40 -2.37
N ARG A 219 8.42 -30.43 -2.48
CA ARG A 219 7.68 -31.64 -2.86
C ARG A 219 8.00 -32.08 -4.29
N ALA A 220 8.13 -31.15 -5.21
CA ALA A 220 8.49 -31.47 -6.60
C ALA A 220 9.90 -32.07 -6.69
N GLU A 221 10.86 -31.56 -5.95
CA GLU A 221 12.21 -32.14 -5.86
C GLU A 221 12.20 -33.52 -5.22
N GLN A 222 11.44 -33.73 -4.15
CA GLN A 222 11.31 -35.04 -3.51
C GLN A 222 10.72 -36.07 -4.47
N ARG A 223 9.68 -35.73 -5.23
CA ARG A 223 9.11 -36.62 -6.26
C ARG A 223 10.15 -37.01 -7.32
N ARG A 224 10.99 -36.08 -7.77
CA ARG A 224 12.07 -36.34 -8.72
C ARG A 224 13.14 -37.27 -8.13
N ARG A 225 13.56 -37.04 -6.88
CA ARG A 225 14.60 -37.84 -6.20
C ARG A 225 14.14 -39.28 -5.97
N LEU A 226 12.88 -39.48 -5.60
CA LEU A 226 12.32 -40.78 -5.33
C LEU A 226 12.01 -41.58 -6.62
N LYS A 227 12.03 -40.95 -7.80
CA LYS A 227 11.79 -41.58 -9.13
C LYS A 227 10.58 -42.51 -9.17
N GLY A 228 9.53 -42.21 -8.39
CA GLY A 228 8.32 -43.06 -8.29
C GLY A 228 8.49 -44.32 -7.45
N SER A 229 9.64 -44.55 -6.82
CA SER A 229 9.86 -45.73 -5.99
C SER A 229 9.11 -45.69 -4.66
N LEU A 230 8.84 -44.48 -4.16
CA LEU A 230 8.05 -44.26 -2.93
C LEU A 230 7.16 -43.02 -3.15
N PRO A 231 5.88 -43.10 -2.76
CA PRO A 231 5.00 -41.93 -2.86
C PRO A 231 5.45 -40.85 -1.85
N VAL A 232 5.45 -39.58 -2.28
CA VAL A 232 5.63 -38.46 -1.36
C VAL A 232 4.45 -38.42 -0.40
N THR A 233 4.70 -38.08 0.84
CA THR A 233 3.64 -38.05 1.86
C THR A 233 2.46 -37.19 1.40
N GLY A 234 1.29 -37.81 1.33
CA GLY A 234 0.06 -37.18 0.87
C GLY A 234 -0.36 -37.55 -0.55
N ASP A 235 0.55 -38.01 -1.43
CA ASP A 235 0.20 -38.36 -2.83
C ASP A 235 -0.76 -39.56 -2.93
N THR A 236 -0.83 -40.39 -1.89
CA THR A 236 -1.79 -41.51 -1.77
C THR A 236 -3.18 -41.09 -1.31
N MET A 237 -3.33 -39.83 -0.83
CA MET A 237 -4.60 -39.30 -0.33
C MET A 237 -5.40 -38.62 -1.44
N SER A 238 -6.70 -38.44 -1.21
CA SER A 238 -7.57 -37.80 -2.20
C SER A 238 -7.10 -36.37 -2.51
N PRO A 239 -7.08 -35.93 -3.78
CA PRO A 239 -6.65 -34.57 -4.16
C PRO A 239 -7.42 -33.47 -3.43
N SER A 240 -8.72 -33.68 -3.18
CA SER A 240 -9.54 -32.72 -2.42
C SER A 240 -9.07 -32.61 -0.95
N ALA A 241 -8.80 -33.73 -0.27
CA ALA A 241 -8.27 -33.68 1.10
C ALA A 241 -6.91 -32.98 1.16
N GLN A 242 -6.06 -33.17 0.14
CA GLN A 242 -4.77 -32.48 0.06
C GLN A 242 -4.92 -30.97 0.00
N ILE A 243 -5.75 -30.43 -0.92
CA ILE A 243 -5.89 -28.98 -1.09
C ILE A 243 -6.58 -28.34 0.13
N PHE A 244 -7.62 -28.97 0.66
CA PHE A 244 -8.32 -28.41 1.82
C PHE A 244 -7.50 -28.51 3.11
N GLY A 245 -6.77 -29.61 3.33
CA GLY A 245 -5.90 -29.76 4.50
C GLY A 245 -4.77 -28.74 4.51
N ARG A 246 -4.14 -28.49 3.36
CA ARG A 246 -3.10 -27.46 3.20
C ARG A 246 -3.68 -26.05 3.36
N ALA A 247 -4.78 -25.74 2.66
CA ALA A 247 -5.41 -24.43 2.77
C ALA A 247 -5.83 -24.09 4.19
N LEU A 248 -6.40 -25.06 4.91
CA LEU A 248 -6.77 -24.88 6.31
C LEU A 248 -5.55 -24.60 7.18
N CYS A 249 -4.44 -25.31 6.97
CA CYS A 249 -3.18 -25.10 7.69
C CYS A 249 -2.68 -23.66 7.49
N TYR A 250 -2.55 -23.24 6.25
CA TYR A 250 -2.02 -21.91 5.92
C TYR A 250 -2.94 -20.78 6.40
N THR A 251 -4.25 -20.94 6.23
CA THR A 251 -5.24 -19.95 6.69
C THR A 251 -5.20 -19.81 8.22
N ILE A 252 -5.19 -20.90 8.96
CA ILE A 252 -5.13 -20.87 10.44
C ILE A 252 -3.84 -20.20 10.93
N LEU A 253 -2.70 -20.45 10.27
CA LEU A 253 -1.43 -19.80 10.62
C LEU A 253 -1.44 -18.30 10.31
N TYR A 254 -2.16 -17.88 9.26
CA TYR A 254 -2.19 -16.49 8.84
C TYR A 254 -3.27 -15.64 9.53
N ILE A 255 -4.28 -16.23 10.18
CA ILE A 255 -5.27 -15.47 10.97
C ILE A 255 -4.59 -14.63 12.07
N PRO A 256 -3.80 -15.20 13.00
CA PRO A 256 -3.15 -14.38 14.04
C PRO A 256 -2.14 -13.40 13.47
N LEU A 257 -1.44 -13.76 12.40
CA LEU A 257 -0.51 -12.88 11.71
C LEU A 257 -1.22 -11.70 11.04
N SER A 258 -2.36 -11.93 10.39
CA SER A 258 -3.17 -10.86 9.80
C SER A 258 -3.74 -9.92 10.86
N ILE A 259 -4.21 -10.42 11.99
CA ILE A 259 -4.64 -9.58 13.11
C ILE A 259 -3.48 -8.72 13.62
N TYR A 260 -2.30 -9.31 13.78
CA TYR A 260 -1.10 -8.57 14.18
C TYR A 260 -0.80 -7.42 13.22
N ILE A 261 -0.75 -7.70 11.91
CA ILE A 261 -0.34 -6.73 10.89
C ILE A 261 -1.43 -5.69 10.63
N LEU A 262 -2.68 -6.12 10.46
CA LEU A 262 -3.77 -5.26 10.02
C LEU A 262 -4.44 -4.49 11.17
N HIS A 263 -4.19 -4.87 12.41
CA HIS A 263 -4.76 -4.21 13.58
C HIS A 263 -3.66 -3.63 14.48
N TYR A 264 -2.81 -4.46 15.08
CA TYR A 264 -1.86 -3.99 16.08
C TYR A 264 -0.75 -3.10 15.52
N VAL A 265 -0.20 -3.41 14.34
CA VAL A 265 0.84 -2.58 13.73
C VAL A 265 0.28 -1.21 13.35
N LEU A 266 -0.92 -1.16 12.76
CA LEU A 266 -1.55 0.12 12.39
C LEU A 266 -1.88 0.98 13.61
N LEU A 267 -2.38 0.37 14.69
CA LEU A 267 -2.61 1.07 15.96
C LEU A 267 -1.31 1.59 16.58
N PHE A 268 -0.25 0.78 16.59
CA PHE A 268 1.03 1.15 17.19
C PHE A 268 1.66 2.38 16.52
N PHE A 269 1.55 2.47 15.19
CA PHE A 269 2.05 3.62 14.43
C PHE A 269 1.03 4.75 14.26
N HIS A 270 -0.12 4.68 14.93
CA HIS A 270 -1.19 5.69 14.91
C HIS A 270 -1.76 5.97 13.52
N TYR A 271 -1.74 4.98 12.63
CA TYR A 271 -2.40 5.11 11.33
C TYR A 271 -3.93 5.12 11.49
N PRO A 272 -4.66 5.68 10.50
CA PRO A 272 -6.12 5.64 10.51
C PRO A 272 -6.62 4.22 10.73
N HIS A 273 -7.42 4.02 11.77
CA HIS A 273 -7.91 2.70 12.18
C HIS A 273 -9.30 2.84 12.78
N GLN A 274 -10.30 2.96 11.90
CA GLN A 274 -11.69 3.26 12.26
C GLN A 274 -12.60 2.03 12.24
N GLY A 275 -12.17 0.92 11.61
CA GLY A 275 -12.97 -0.30 11.49
C GLY A 275 -13.00 -1.14 12.77
N GLU A 276 -14.04 -1.95 12.93
CA GLU A 276 -14.15 -2.91 14.01
C GLU A 276 -13.31 -4.19 13.74
N LEU A 277 -12.74 -4.80 14.78
CA LEU A 277 -11.93 -6.01 14.65
C LEU A 277 -12.70 -7.16 14.00
N ILE A 278 -14.00 -7.27 14.28
CA ILE A 278 -14.84 -8.31 13.69
C ILE A 278 -14.97 -8.15 12.17
N ASP A 279 -15.07 -6.91 11.68
CA ASP A 279 -15.15 -6.62 10.25
C ASP A 279 -13.84 -7.00 9.54
N TYR A 280 -12.69 -6.74 10.17
CA TYR A 280 -11.39 -7.21 9.66
C TYR A 280 -11.32 -8.72 9.53
N ILE A 281 -11.70 -9.46 10.57
CA ILE A 281 -11.64 -10.93 10.57
C ILE A 281 -12.59 -11.50 9.51
N LEU A 282 -13.82 -11.01 9.44
CA LEU A 282 -14.81 -11.47 8.46
C LEU A 282 -14.40 -11.16 7.02
N PHE A 283 -13.76 -10.02 6.82
CA PHE A 283 -13.29 -9.60 5.50
C PHE A 283 -12.02 -10.35 5.06
N ILE A 284 -11.05 -10.52 5.98
CA ILE A 284 -9.75 -11.10 5.63
C ILE A 284 -9.82 -12.63 5.39
N LEU A 285 -10.79 -13.32 6.00
CA LEU A 285 -10.91 -14.76 5.88
C LEU A 285 -11.03 -15.26 4.43
N PRO A 286 -11.96 -14.77 3.59
CA PRO A 286 -12.03 -15.17 2.19
C PRO A 286 -10.79 -14.76 1.39
N MET A 287 -10.12 -13.67 1.75
CA MET A 287 -8.86 -13.27 1.13
C MET A 287 -7.74 -14.29 1.41
N LEU A 288 -7.59 -14.72 2.66
CA LEU A 288 -6.58 -15.74 3.04
C LEU A 288 -6.88 -17.07 2.34
N LEU A 289 -8.15 -17.49 2.27
CA LEU A 289 -8.55 -18.69 1.56
C LEU A 289 -8.25 -18.61 0.06
N ALA A 290 -8.62 -17.50 -0.59
CA ALA A 290 -8.34 -17.27 -2.00
C ALA A 290 -6.82 -17.30 -2.28
N THR A 291 -6.03 -16.67 -1.40
CA THR A 291 -4.56 -16.64 -1.49
C THR A 291 -3.96 -18.03 -1.30
N ALA A 292 -4.46 -18.82 -0.33
CA ALA A 292 -4.01 -20.19 -0.11
C ALA A 292 -4.28 -21.08 -1.33
N MET A 293 -5.44 -20.94 -1.95
CA MET A 293 -5.79 -21.69 -3.15
C MET A 293 -5.02 -21.21 -4.38
N LEU A 294 -4.80 -19.90 -4.53
CA LEU A 294 -3.93 -19.34 -5.57
C LEU A 294 -2.50 -19.86 -5.44
N GLY A 295 -1.90 -19.82 -4.25
CA GLY A 295 -0.56 -20.34 -4.01
C GLY A 295 -0.44 -21.83 -4.37
N GLN A 296 -1.45 -22.64 -4.03
CA GLN A 296 -1.49 -24.04 -4.42
C GLN A 296 -1.65 -24.23 -5.95
N THR A 297 -2.39 -23.36 -6.62
CA THR A 297 -2.48 -23.33 -8.08
C THR A 297 -1.13 -23.00 -8.72
N MET A 298 -0.39 -22.03 -8.15
CA MET A 298 0.93 -21.64 -8.63
C MET A 298 1.99 -22.73 -8.47
N ASN A 299 1.76 -23.76 -7.66
CA ASN A 299 2.64 -24.93 -7.55
C ASN A 299 2.81 -25.70 -8.89
N ILE A 300 1.99 -25.44 -9.90
CA ILE A 300 2.22 -25.98 -11.26
C ILE A 300 3.56 -25.49 -11.83
N MET A 301 3.96 -24.27 -11.46
CA MET A 301 5.20 -23.62 -11.90
C MET A 301 6.39 -23.98 -11.01
N ALA A 302 6.15 -24.53 -9.81
CA ALA A 302 7.17 -24.85 -8.83
C ALA A 302 7.86 -26.17 -9.22
N THR A 303 8.94 -26.08 -9.97
CA THR A 303 9.75 -27.24 -10.37
C THR A 303 10.82 -27.58 -9.35
N GLU A 304 11.33 -26.59 -8.65
CA GLU A 304 12.39 -26.64 -7.66
C GLU A 304 12.08 -25.63 -6.55
N ARG A 305 12.74 -25.79 -5.40
CA ARG A 305 12.56 -24.87 -4.28
C ARG A 305 12.84 -23.41 -4.66
N GLU A 306 13.91 -23.18 -5.43
CA GLU A 306 14.35 -21.84 -5.82
C GLU A 306 13.40 -21.17 -6.81
N SER A 307 12.62 -21.92 -7.58
CA SER A 307 11.62 -21.35 -8.50
C SER A 307 10.55 -20.51 -7.78
N ALA A 308 10.33 -20.74 -6.47
CA ALA A 308 9.43 -19.92 -5.67
C ALA A 308 9.82 -18.45 -5.64
N PHE A 309 11.11 -18.14 -5.51
CA PHE A 309 11.59 -16.76 -5.47
C PHE A 309 11.34 -16.04 -6.80
N VAL A 310 11.65 -16.71 -7.91
CA VAL A 310 11.42 -16.15 -9.25
C VAL A 310 9.93 -15.84 -9.46
N ILE A 311 9.06 -16.80 -9.16
CA ILE A 311 7.62 -16.65 -9.29
C ILE A 311 7.13 -15.45 -8.46
N VAL A 312 7.54 -15.38 -7.19
CA VAL A 312 7.05 -14.32 -6.28
C VAL A 312 7.62 -12.96 -6.62
N VAL A 313 8.89 -12.85 -7.00
CA VAL A 313 9.48 -11.56 -7.41
C VAL A 313 8.73 -10.98 -8.61
N PHE A 314 8.47 -11.78 -9.66
CA PHE A 314 7.73 -11.29 -10.82
C PHE A 314 6.27 -10.96 -10.50
N THR A 315 5.60 -11.80 -9.71
CA THR A 315 4.20 -11.57 -9.36
C THR A 315 4.02 -10.42 -8.36
N SER A 316 4.97 -10.19 -7.45
CA SER A 316 4.86 -9.12 -6.44
C SER A 316 4.78 -7.73 -7.06
N VAL A 317 5.66 -7.46 -8.04
CA VAL A 317 5.65 -6.19 -8.77
C VAL A 317 4.36 -6.03 -9.59
N ALA A 318 3.96 -7.09 -10.31
CA ALA A 318 2.73 -7.06 -11.09
C ALA A 318 1.49 -6.84 -10.20
N PHE A 319 1.39 -7.54 -9.08
CA PHE A 319 0.25 -7.43 -8.16
C PHE A 319 0.21 -6.07 -7.45
N LEU A 320 1.35 -5.46 -7.15
CA LEU A 320 1.42 -4.10 -6.61
C LEU A 320 0.78 -3.09 -7.59
N PHE A 321 1.17 -3.13 -8.86
CA PHE A 321 0.61 -2.21 -9.85
C PHE A 321 -0.87 -2.50 -10.15
N LEU A 322 -1.29 -3.77 -10.18
CA LEU A 322 -2.66 -4.16 -10.46
C LEU A 322 -3.63 -3.94 -9.29
N SER A 323 -3.12 -3.81 -8.06
CA SER A 323 -3.95 -3.65 -6.85
C SER A 323 -4.74 -2.35 -6.78
N GLY A 324 -4.35 -1.34 -7.57
CA GLY A 324 -4.96 -0.01 -7.50
C GLY A 324 -4.32 0.91 -6.46
N LEU A 325 -3.31 0.46 -5.72
CA LEU A 325 -2.63 1.22 -4.69
C LEU A 325 -1.71 2.30 -5.26
N THR A 326 -0.96 1.97 -6.31
CA THR A 326 -0.02 2.87 -6.98
C THR A 326 -0.68 3.72 -8.07
N TRP A 327 -1.69 3.18 -8.73
CA TRP A 327 -2.45 3.84 -9.77
C TRP A 327 -3.93 3.52 -9.65
N PRO A 328 -4.84 4.51 -9.67
CA PRO A 328 -6.27 4.27 -9.49
C PRO A 328 -6.84 3.34 -10.56
N ARG A 329 -7.62 2.33 -10.14
CA ARG A 329 -8.16 1.32 -11.05
C ARG A 329 -9.06 1.90 -12.15
N TYR A 330 -9.82 2.96 -11.86
CA TYR A 330 -10.67 3.63 -12.84
C TYR A 330 -9.87 4.31 -13.98
N ALA A 331 -8.59 4.60 -13.76
CA ALA A 331 -7.68 5.18 -14.75
C ALA A 331 -6.83 4.14 -15.48
N MET A 332 -7.00 2.83 -15.16
CA MET A 332 -6.34 1.73 -15.85
C MET A 332 -7.11 1.35 -17.14
N GLY A 333 -6.39 0.84 -18.14
CA GLY A 333 -7.02 0.22 -19.30
C GLY A 333 -7.81 -1.04 -18.93
N HIS A 334 -8.89 -1.34 -19.63
CA HIS A 334 -9.79 -2.48 -19.34
C HIS A 334 -9.08 -3.82 -19.18
N PHE A 335 -8.07 -4.10 -19.98
CA PHE A 335 -7.29 -5.34 -19.91
C PHE A 335 -6.54 -5.47 -18.57
N LEU A 336 -5.89 -4.39 -18.11
CA LEU A 336 -5.15 -4.38 -16.83
C LEU A 336 -6.12 -4.46 -15.64
N THR A 337 -7.27 -3.80 -15.73
CA THR A 337 -8.31 -3.90 -14.70
C THR A 337 -8.81 -5.33 -14.57
N TRP A 338 -9.11 -5.99 -15.70
CA TRP A 338 -9.51 -7.40 -15.71
C TRP A 338 -8.42 -8.33 -15.16
N LEU A 339 -7.14 -8.08 -15.52
CA LEU A 339 -6.02 -8.84 -14.98
C LEU A 339 -5.86 -8.62 -13.45
N GLY A 340 -6.17 -7.42 -12.95
CA GLY A 340 -6.22 -7.14 -11.54
C GLY A 340 -7.35 -7.87 -10.82
N ASP A 341 -8.50 -8.06 -11.46
CA ASP A 341 -9.68 -8.70 -10.87
C ASP A 341 -9.44 -10.15 -10.46
N ILE A 342 -8.50 -10.84 -11.10
CA ILE A 342 -8.13 -12.22 -10.73
C ILE A 342 -7.14 -12.29 -9.56
N VAL A 343 -6.62 -11.17 -9.08
CA VAL A 343 -5.68 -11.14 -7.95
C VAL A 343 -6.43 -10.91 -6.64
N PRO A 344 -6.37 -11.83 -5.66
CA PRO A 344 -7.07 -11.66 -4.38
C PRO A 344 -6.70 -10.38 -3.63
N ALA A 345 -5.41 -9.99 -3.64
CA ALA A 345 -4.96 -8.78 -2.97
C ALA A 345 -5.58 -7.50 -3.55
N THR A 346 -5.98 -7.46 -4.81
CA THR A 346 -6.66 -6.31 -5.39
C THR A 346 -7.95 -5.99 -4.64
N TRP A 347 -8.78 -6.99 -4.44
CA TRP A 347 -10.02 -6.87 -3.67
C TRP A 347 -9.76 -6.76 -2.17
N GLY A 348 -8.70 -7.42 -1.69
CA GLY A 348 -8.23 -7.30 -0.32
C GLY A 348 -7.83 -5.88 0.04
N VAL A 349 -7.05 -5.20 -0.81
CA VAL A 349 -6.63 -3.80 -0.63
C VAL A 349 -7.85 -2.87 -0.72
N GLU A 350 -8.69 -3.03 -1.75
CA GLU A 350 -9.85 -2.16 -1.95
C GLU A 350 -10.80 -2.19 -0.74
N GLY A 351 -11.18 -3.38 -0.27
CA GLY A 351 -12.11 -3.48 0.86
C GLY A 351 -11.44 -3.16 2.20
N PHE A 352 -10.22 -3.66 2.44
CA PHE A 352 -9.53 -3.40 3.71
C PHE A 352 -9.28 -1.91 3.94
N VAL A 353 -8.79 -1.17 2.93
CA VAL A 353 -8.53 0.27 3.07
C VAL A 353 -9.82 1.04 3.37
N ARG A 354 -10.95 0.67 2.77
CA ARG A 354 -12.25 1.30 3.06
C ARG A 354 -12.73 1.00 4.48
N ILE A 355 -12.62 -0.25 4.93
CA ILE A 355 -12.98 -0.62 6.31
C ILE A 355 -12.03 0.11 7.28
N ASN A 356 -10.73 0.08 7.02
CA ASN A 356 -9.72 0.61 7.93
C ASN A 356 -9.71 2.14 7.98
N SER A 357 -9.58 2.81 6.83
CA SER A 357 -9.36 4.25 6.79
C SER A 357 -10.67 5.05 6.84
N ASN A 358 -11.76 4.51 6.27
CA ASN A 358 -13.05 5.21 6.20
C ASN A 358 -14.06 4.71 7.23
N GLY A 359 -13.74 3.66 8.00
CA GLY A 359 -14.68 3.05 8.95
C GLY A 359 -15.93 2.46 8.28
N ALA A 360 -15.84 2.05 7.01
CA ALA A 360 -16.97 1.47 6.30
C ALA A 360 -17.33 0.13 6.94
N PRO A 361 -18.58 -0.11 7.36
CA PRO A 361 -19.00 -1.40 7.86
C PRO A 361 -18.91 -2.44 6.73
N MET A 362 -18.57 -3.67 7.08
CA MET A 362 -18.39 -4.76 6.11
C MET A 362 -19.61 -4.97 5.19
N ALA A 363 -20.81 -4.66 5.67
CA ALA A 363 -22.04 -4.76 4.87
C ALA A 363 -22.00 -3.89 3.59
N LEU A 364 -21.27 -2.77 3.59
CA LEU A 364 -21.08 -1.90 2.44
C LEU A 364 -19.98 -2.41 1.50
N GLU A 365 -19.05 -3.24 2.00
CA GLU A 365 -17.95 -3.84 1.23
C GLU A 365 -18.33 -5.20 0.63
N SER A 366 -19.60 -5.41 0.34
CA SER A 366 -20.13 -6.67 -0.21
C SER A 366 -19.50 -7.06 -1.54
N LYS A 367 -19.19 -6.09 -2.43
CA LYS A 367 -18.59 -6.37 -3.74
C LYS A 367 -17.21 -7.00 -3.64
N PRO A 368 -16.19 -6.41 -2.96
CA PRO A 368 -14.90 -7.04 -2.75
C PRO A 368 -15.01 -8.40 -2.06
N TRP A 369 -15.89 -8.53 -1.07
CA TRP A 369 -16.10 -9.77 -0.33
C TRP A 369 -16.66 -10.91 -1.20
N TYR A 370 -17.66 -10.65 -2.04
CA TYR A 370 -18.18 -11.66 -2.97
C TYR A 370 -17.16 -12.05 -4.04
N TRP A 371 -16.35 -11.09 -4.53
CA TRP A 371 -15.26 -11.39 -5.45
C TRP A 371 -14.22 -12.31 -4.82
N LEU A 372 -13.83 -12.08 -3.57
CA LEU A 372 -12.89 -12.94 -2.85
C LEU A 372 -13.42 -14.38 -2.69
N TRP A 373 -14.70 -14.56 -2.39
CA TRP A 373 -15.32 -15.89 -2.38
C TRP A 373 -15.37 -16.52 -3.78
N GLY A 374 -15.71 -15.75 -4.79
CA GLY A 374 -15.67 -16.19 -6.20
C GLY A 374 -14.27 -16.68 -6.61
N LEU A 375 -13.23 -15.90 -6.28
CA LEU A 375 -11.84 -16.29 -6.52
C LEU A 375 -11.44 -17.54 -5.71
N THR A 376 -11.90 -17.67 -4.48
CA THR A 376 -11.69 -18.87 -3.67
C THR A 376 -12.23 -20.11 -4.38
N LEU A 377 -13.43 -20.04 -4.94
CA LEU A 377 -14.02 -21.17 -5.68
C LEU A 377 -13.24 -21.47 -6.96
N ILE A 378 -12.89 -20.45 -7.75
CA ILE A 378 -12.11 -20.61 -9.00
C ILE A 378 -10.75 -21.25 -8.67
N TYR A 379 -10.02 -20.72 -7.69
CA TYR A 379 -8.71 -21.25 -7.34
C TYR A 379 -8.78 -22.60 -6.64
N THR A 380 -9.86 -22.95 -5.97
CA THR A 380 -10.10 -24.30 -5.46
C THR A 380 -10.19 -25.31 -6.63
N ALA A 381 -10.93 -24.96 -7.68
CA ALA A 381 -11.05 -25.81 -8.86
C ALA A 381 -9.70 -25.97 -9.58
N THR A 382 -8.95 -24.87 -9.78
CA THR A 382 -7.64 -24.92 -10.44
C THR A 382 -6.60 -25.66 -9.59
N ALA A 383 -6.55 -25.43 -8.28
CA ALA A 383 -5.67 -26.16 -7.34
C ALA A 383 -5.97 -27.66 -7.34
N TYR A 384 -7.25 -28.04 -7.42
CA TYR A 384 -7.66 -29.44 -7.55
C TYR A 384 -7.12 -30.06 -8.84
N LEU A 385 -7.27 -29.39 -9.97
CA LEU A 385 -6.76 -29.87 -11.26
C LEU A 385 -5.24 -30.01 -11.24
N VAL A 386 -4.53 -29.04 -10.71
CA VAL A 386 -3.06 -29.06 -10.56
C VAL A 386 -2.62 -30.22 -9.68
N THR A 387 -3.21 -30.37 -8.51
CA THR A 387 -2.87 -31.46 -7.57
C THR A 387 -3.14 -32.82 -8.21
N ARG A 388 -4.31 -32.99 -8.83
CA ARG A 388 -4.66 -34.24 -9.54
C ARG A 388 -3.69 -34.56 -10.69
N TRP A 389 -3.23 -33.55 -11.42
CA TRP A 389 -2.26 -33.73 -12.48
C TRP A 389 -0.88 -34.13 -11.94
N GLN A 390 -0.44 -33.50 -10.85
CA GLN A 390 0.83 -33.81 -10.20
C GLN A 390 0.85 -35.22 -9.60
N THR A 391 -0.23 -35.64 -8.96
CA THR A 391 -0.34 -37.01 -8.36
C THR A 391 -0.45 -38.11 -9.42
N ARG A 392 -0.84 -37.81 -10.66
CA ARG A 392 -0.86 -38.79 -11.76
C ARG A 392 0.49 -38.96 -12.47
N ARG A 393 1.40 -38.03 -12.31
CA ARG A 393 2.73 -38.03 -12.95
C ARG A 393 3.85 -38.52 -12.02
N GLY A 394 3.63 -38.52 -10.71
CA GLY A 394 4.51 -39.12 -9.72
C GLY A 394 4.13 -40.57 -9.48
#